data_0ea98f002d33e9e6949ca9c08ac259ff
#
_entry.id   0ea98f002d33e9e6949ca9c08ac259ff
#
_cell.length_a   1.000
_cell.length_b   1.000
_cell.length_c   1.000
_cell.angle_alpha   90.00
_cell.angle_beta   90.00
_cell.angle_gamma   90.00
#
_symmetry.space_group_name_H-M   'P 1'
#
loop_
_entity.id
_entity.type
_entity.pdbx_description
1 polymer ?
#
loop_
_entity_poly.entity_id
_entity_poly.type
_entity_poly.pdbx_seq_one_letter_code
_entity_poly.pdbx_strand_id
1 'polypeptide(L)'
;MNINEVSQLINGKKGINQKSNKSKQKLENRNSIISFLRKNQEYMLVIVGIIIIFLIFLVIYIIFNTIKNKPMNIYLNLLEKNPYPQILKSNDSNRYDKSLLDEKKICSQNKKFAILRRTNCQACGLFSYYIVHIGCIINFLQQGYIPILEVSSFSNVFTGNNIMQKNPWEEFFNQPCGYTFEKVVNMKNVTIFECQCVGHMPDEKTIYSNKIMLDYHHQIQEKYMSVKNIIYKEAEKIWKKLFGESKNVLGILLRGTDYTALKPFEHAKPPSVERALSDTIKMNNKNNYDFIFLGTEDNIIRDNFIKKFGDKLKYLLPKKQVFYDYEDQNYLTYNSKVYGNMDFMKTYLLTVVILSKCLDIISARTSGAAGVFILSKGFRNSLVYYIGDY
;
A
#
# COMPACT_ATOMS: atom_id res chain seq x y z
N MET A 1 12.85 -87.09 -70.80
CA MET A 1 12.83 -85.69 -70.41
C MET A 1 14.27 -85.17 -70.41
N ASN A 2 14.53 -84.19 -71.30
CA ASN A 2 15.90 -83.75 -71.60
C ASN A 2 16.35 -82.73 -70.50
N ILE A 3 17.61 -82.84 -70.05
CA ILE A 3 18.21 -82.03 -68.98
C ILE A 3 18.05 -80.51 -69.23
N ASN A 4 17.96 -80.08 -70.48
CA ASN A 4 17.76 -78.71 -70.90
C ASN A 4 16.34 -78.16 -70.54
N GLU A 5 15.30 -78.97 -70.50
CA GLU A 5 13.94 -78.55 -70.16
C GLU A 5 13.79 -78.31 -68.64
N VAL A 6 14.51 -79.17 -67.86
CA VAL A 6 14.53 -78.99 -66.39
C VAL A 6 15.25 -77.69 -65.98
N SER A 7 16.36 -77.39 -66.72
CA SER A 7 17.13 -76.14 -66.46
C SER A 7 16.33 -74.86 -66.76
N GLN A 8 15.49 -74.86 -67.80
CA GLN A 8 14.65 -73.72 -68.12
C GLN A 8 13.50 -73.47 -67.08
N LEU A 9 12.91 -74.59 -66.55
CA LEU A 9 11.88 -74.49 -65.52
C LEU A 9 12.44 -73.99 -64.19
N ILE A 10 13.68 -74.35 -63.82
CA ILE A 10 14.33 -73.87 -62.59
C ILE A 10 14.68 -72.37 -62.71
N ASN A 11 15.20 -71.95 -63.86
CA ASN A 11 15.55 -70.57 -64.12
C ASN A 11 14.32 -69.66 -64.24
N GLY A 12 13.19 -70.15 -64.78
CA GLY A 12 11.91 -69.42 -64.80
C GLY A 12 11.30 -69.20 -63.41
N LYS A 13 11.39 -70.21 -62.51
CA LYS A 13 10.96 -70.08 -61.11
C LYS A 13 11.85 -69.13 -60.30
N LYS A 14 13.17 -69.07 -60.54
CA LYS A 14 14.06 -68.10 -59.91
C LYS A 14 13.74 -66.65 -60.34
N GLY A 15 13.39 -66.40 -61.58
CA GLY A 15 13.01 -65.06 -62.07
C GLY A 15 11.69 -64.53 -61.50
N ILE A 16 10.75 -65.44 -61.30
CA ILE A 16 9.46 -65.09 -60.70
C ILE A 16 9.59 -64.72 -59.21
N ASN A 17 10.40 -65.48 -58.43
CA ASN A 17 10.66 -65.22 -57.05
C ASN A 17 11.47 -63.91 -56.83
N GLN A 18 12.41 -63.58 -57.72
CA GLN A 18 13.12 -62.30 -57.64
C GLN A 18 12.25 -61.10 -57.95
N LYS A 19 11.31 -61.16 -58.89
CA LYS A 19 10.33 -60.09 -59.16
C LYS A 19 9.36 -59.91 -58.01
N SER A 20 8.87 -60.99 -57.36
CA SER A 20 8.02 -60.97 -56.21
C SER A 20 8.70 -60.28 -54.97
N ASN A 21 9.97 -60.63 -54.75
CA ASN A 21 10.71 -60.02 -53.62
C ASN A 21 11.01 -58.51 -53.83
N LYS A 22 11.36 -58.12 -55.09
CA LYS A 22 11.51 -56.68 -55.44
C LYS A 22 10.22 -55.89 -55.28
N SER A 23 9.10 -56.48 -55.63
CA SER A 23 7.79 -55.82 -55.47
C SER A 23 7.38 -55.68 -53.97
N LYS A 24 7.63 -56.70 -53.14
CA LYS A 24 7.43 -56.63 -51.67
C LYS A 24 8.31 -55.58 -51.05
N GLN A 25 9.60 -55.56 -51.36
CA GLN A 25 10.52 -54.56 -50.81
C GLN A 25 10.18 -53.13 -51.22
N LYS A 26 9.68 -52.92 -52.45
CA LYS A 26 9.19 -51.61 -52.92
C LYS A 26 7.90 -51.16 -52.14
N LEU A 27 7.03 -52.12 -51.80
CA LEU A 27 5.82 -51.88 -51.04
C LEU A 27 6.13 -51.54 -49.59
N GLU A 28 7.07 -52.26 -48.98
CA GLU A 28 7.53 -52.00 -47.58
C GLU A 28 8.19 -50.64 -47.47
N ASN A 29 9.07 -50.25 -48.41
CA ASN A 29 9.67 -48.92 -48.44
C ASN A 29 8.61 -47.80 -48.62
N ARG A 30 7.63 -48.03 -49.45
CA ARG A 30 6.50 -47.05 -49.63
C ARG A 30 5.69 -46.88 -48.36
N ASN A 31 5.37 -47.95 -47.67
CA ASN A 31 4.64 -47.92 -46.39
C ASN A 31 5.47 -47.25 -45.27
N SER A 32 6.78 -47.48 -45.26
CA SER A 32 7.70 -46.81 -44.32
C SER A 32 7.74 -45.29 -44.54
N ILE A 33 7.81 -44.83 -45.79
CA ILE A 33 7.77 -43.41 -46.16
C ILE A 33 6.42 -42.76 -45.76
N ILE A 34 5.32 -43.47 -46.06
CA ILE A 34 3.98 -42.98 -45.70
C ILE A 34 3.80 -42.85 -44.18
N SER A 35 4.30 -43.83 -43.43
CA SER A 35 4.27 -43.82 -41.96
C SER A 35 5.13 -42.66 -41.38
N PHE A 36 6.30 -42.44 -41.95
CA PHE A 36 7.17 -41.30 -41.57
C PHE A 36 6.54 -39.95 -41.86
N LEU A 37 5.88 -39.78 -43.01
CA LEU A 37 5.19 -38.56 -43.38
C LEU A 37 3.98 -38.30 -42.46
N ARG A 38 3.17 -39.32 -42.15
CA ARG A 38 2.06 -39.20 -41.18
C ARG A 38 2.53 -38.79 -39.81
N LYS A 39 3.59 -39.43 -39.29
CA LYS A 39 4.14 -39.10 -37.99
C LYS A 39 4.63 -37.65 -37.93
N ASN A 40 5.33 -37.17 -38.96
CA ASN A 40 5.74 -35.77 -39.06
C ASN A 40 4.55 -34.81 -39.15
N GLN A 41 3.48 -35.19 -39.87
CA GLN A 41 2.24 -34.37 -39.91
C GLN A 41 1.57 -34.26 -38.53
N GLU A 42 1.52 -35.33 -37.74
CA GLU A 42 1.01 -35.32 -36.38
C GLU A 42 1.86 -34.42 -35.47
N TYR A 43 3.18 -34.49 -35.55
CA TYR A 43 4.07 -33.60 -34.81
C TYR A 43 3.87 -32.14 -35.20
N MET A 44 3.72 -31.84 -36.49
CA MET A 44 3.43 -30.48 -36.95
C MET A 44 2.10 -29.94 -36.42
N LEU A 45 1.05 -30.77 -36.37
CA LEU A 45 -0.24 -30.39 -35.84
C LEU A 45 -0.15 -30.08 -34.31
N VAL A 46 0.61 -30.87 -33.57
CA VAL A 46 0.86 -30.63 -32.15
C VAL A 46 1.61 -29.31 -31.93
N ILE A 47 2.65 -29.04 -32.70
CA ILE A 47 3.43 -27.79 -32.61
C ILE A 47 2.54 -26.59 -32.95
N VAL A 48 1.75 -26.66 -34.01
CA VAL A 48 0.81 -25.60 -34.39
C VAL A 48 -0.24 -25.37 -33.27
N GLY A 49 -0.75 -26.44 -32.67
CA GLY A 49 -1.65 -26.37 -31.52
C GLY A 49 -1.04 -25.63 -30.32
N ILE A 50 0.20 -25.94 -29.98
CA ILE A 50 0.94 -25.27 -28.89
C ILE A 50 1.13 -23.77 -29.20
N ILE A 51 1.50 -23.44 -30.44
CA ILE A 51 1.66 -22.04 -30.87
C ILE A 51 0.33 -21.27 -30.76
N ILE A 52 -0.78 -21.85 -31.18
CA ILE A 52 -2.10 -21.23 -31.09
C ILE A 52 -2.49 -20.97 -29.63
N ILE A 53 -2.27 -21.96 -28.74
CA ILE A 53 -2.53 -21.82 -27.31
C ILE A 53 -1.69 -20.68 -26.74
N PHE A 54 -0.41 -20.62 -27.06
CA PHE A 54 0.49 -19.55 -26.61
C PHE A 54 0.02 -18.17 -27.09
N LEU A 55 -0.41 -18.04 -28.36
CA LEU A 55 -0.94 -16.79 -28.90
C LEU A 55 -2.23 -16.37 -28.19
N ILE A 56 -3.12 -17.31 -27.87
CA ILE A 56 -4.34 -17.02 -27.12
C ILE A 56 -3.98 -16.46 -25.72
N PHE A 57 -3.06 -17.09 -25.01
CA PHE A 57 -2.60 -16.59 -23.72
C PHE A 57 -1.95 -15.20 -23.82
N LEU A 58 -1.16 -14.95 -24.85
CA LEU A 58 -0.56 -13.64 -25.11
C LEU A 58 -1.62 -12.57 -25.37
N VAL A 59 -2.62 -12.86 -26.17
CA VAL A 59 -3.75 -11.94 -26.43
C VAL A 59 -4.52 -11.65 -25.14
N ILE A 60 -4.86 -12.68 -24.36
CA ILE A 60 -5.53 -12.53 -23.06
C ILE A 60 -4.68 -11.65 -22.12
N TYR A 61 -3.39 -11.88 -22.06
CA TYR A 61 -2.46 -11.08 -21.25
C TYR A 61 -2.44 -9.61 -21.67
N ILE A 62 -2.37 -9.33 -22.98
CA ILE A 62 -2.39 -7.97 -23.53
C ILE A 62 -3.72 -7.28 -23.20
N ILE A 63 -4.85 -7.94 -23.41
CA ILE A 63 -6.19 -7.41 -23.10
C ILE A 63 -6.28 -7.10 -21.61
N PHE A 64 -5.87 -8.03 -20.75
CA PHE A 64 -5.89 -7.85 -19.30
C PHE A 64 -5.05 -6.66 -18.84
N ASN A 65 -3.83 -6.51 -19.36
CA ASN A 65 -2.97 -5.37 -19.05
C ASN A 65 -3.53 -4.04 -19.56
N THR A 66 -4.13 -4.03 -20.75
CA THR A 66 -4.75 -2.82 -21.31
C THR A 66 -5.93 -2.36 -20.46
N ILE A 67 -6.79 -3.30 -20.04
CA ILE A 67 -7.93 -2.99 -19.17
C ILE A 67 -7.46 -2.51 -17.81
N LYS A 68 -6.46 -3.19 -17.21
CA LYS A 68 -5.92 -2.84 -15.90
C LYS A 68 -5.31 -1.44 -15.85
N ASN A 69 -4.65 -1.02 -16.92
CA ASN A 69 -3.93 0.26 -16.97
C ASN A 69 -4.80 1.43 -17.46
N LYS A 70 -6.01 1.14 -17.95
CA LYS A 70 -6.90 2.17 -18.53
C LYS A 70 -7.18 3.35 -17.61
N PRO A 71 -7.49 3.18 -16.31
CA PRO A 71 -7.78 4.33 -15.44
C PRO A 71 -6.58 5.26 -15.28
N MET A 72 -5.37 4.71 -15.10
CA MET A 72 -4.16 5.51 -14.98
C MET A 72 -3.81 6.25 -16.27
N ASN A 73 -3.97 5.61 -17.43
CA ASN A 73 -3.73 6.26 -18.72
C ASN A 73 -4.70 7.41 -18.97
N ILE A 74 -5.99 7.25 -18.62
CA ILE A 74 -6.97 8.34 -18.70
C ILE A 74 -6.56 9.50 -17.79
N TYR A 75 -6.12 9.19 -16.57
CA TYR A 75 -5.69 10.19 -15.60
C TYR A 75 -4.45 10.96 -16.08
N LEU A 76 -3.44 10.27 -16.60
CA LEU A 76 -2.24 10.90 -17.14
C LEU A 76 -2.57 11.84 -18.31
N ASN A 77 -3.48 11.43 -19.21
CA ASN A 77 -3.97 12.30 -20.30
C ASN A 77 -4.73 13.55 -19.78
N LEU A 78 -5.45 13.41 -18.65
CA LEU A 78 -6.08 14.57 -18.00
C LEU A 78 -5.05 15.52 -17.40
N LEU A 79 -3.96 15.00 -16.82
CA LEU A 79 -2.84 15.80 -16.31
C LEU A 79 -2.09 16.53 -17.42
N GLU A 80 -1.82 15.88 -18.56
CA GLU A 80 -1.18 16.51 -19.71
C GLU A 80 -1.98 17.70 -20.25
N LYS A 81 -3.31 17.58 -20.26
CA LYS A 81 -4.21 18.67 -20.67
C LYS A 81 -4.31 19.79 -19.63
N ASN A 82 -4.03 19.49 -18.35
CA ASN A 82 -4.08 20.44 -17.23
C ASN A 82 -2.77 20.37 -16.43
N PRO A 83 -1.65 20.83 -16.98
CA PRO A 83 -0.32 20.69 -16.35
C PRO A 83 -0.18 21.46 -15.04
N TYR A 84 -1.07 22.43 -14.79
CA TYR A 84 -1.12 23.24 -13.56
C TYR A 84 -2.43 22.96 -12.80
N PRO A 85 -2.47 21.97 -11.91
CA PRO A 85 -3.63 21.70 -11.08
C PRO A 85 -4.07 22.94 -10.29
N GLN A 86 -5.37 23.11 -10.15
CA GLN A 86 -5.92 24.24 -9.43
C GLN A 86 -5.62 24.12 -7.94
N ILE A 87 -5.43 25.26 -7.27
CA ILE A 87 -5.35 25.34 -5.82
C ILE A 87 -6.68 25.92 -5.33
N LEU A 88 -7.40 25.14 -4.54
CA LEU A 88 -8.63 25.59 -3.93
C LEU A 88 -8.29 26.36 -2.66
N LYS A 89 -8.67 27.64 -2.60
CA LYS A 89 -8.46 28.46 -1.40
C LYS A 89 -9.28 27.91 -0.24
N SER A 90 -8.68 27.88 0.94
CA SER A 90 -9.36 27.49 2.18
C SER A 90 -10.45 28.53 2.49
N ASN A 91 -11.61 28.03 2.90
CA ASN A 91 -12.66 28.87 3.49
C ASN A 91 -12.64 28.64 5.01
N ASP A 92 -11.91 29.48 5.73
CA ASP A 92 -11.69 29.33 7.17
C ASP A 92 -12.90 29.71 8.05
N SER A 93 -14.02 30.14 7.43
CA SER A 93 -15.17 30.69 8.15
C SER A 93 -15.91 29.65 9.03
N ASN A 94 -15.77 28.34 8.78
CA ASN A 94 -16.43 27.31 9.57
C ASN A 94 -15.50 26.09 9.79
N ARG A 95 -14.58 26.21 10.72
CA ARG A 95 -13.53 25.22 10.98
C ARG A 95 -14.07 23.84 11.43
N TYR A 96 -15.24 23.82 12.11
CA TYR A 96 -15.88 22.60 12.62
C TYR A 96 -17.31 22.46 12.10
N ASP A 97 -17.47 22.40 10.79
CA ASP A 97 -18.77 22.31 10.14
C ASP A 97 -19.44 20.97 10.42
N LYS A 98 -20.38 20.96 11.34
CA LYS A 98 -21.15 19.78 11.72
C LYS A 98 -22.04 19.24 10.60
N SER A 99 -22.38 20.05 9.59
CA SER A 99 -23.20 19.59 8.45
C SER A 99 -22.48 18.50 7.65
N LEU A 100 -21.15 18.50 7.66
CA LEU A 100 -20.33 17.48 7.02
C LEU A 100 -20.43 16.11 7.71
N LEU A 101 -20.92 16.05 8.94
CA LEU A 101 -21.10 14.80 9.66
C LEU A 101 -22.33 14.00 9.19
N ASP A 102 -23.18 14.58 8.34
CA ASP A 102 -24.24 13.85 7.63
C ASP A 102 -23.71 13.31 6.29
N GLU A 103 -22.95 12.22 6.37
CA GLU A 103 -22.35 11.57 5.20
C GLU A 103 -23.39 11.17 4.15
N LYS A 104 -24.56 10.67 4.58
CA LYS A 104 -25.61 10.25 3.64
C LYS A 104 -26.10 11.42 2.80
N LYS A 105 -26.33 12.58 3.43
CA LYS A 105 -26.71 13.81 2.74
C LYS A 105 -25.62 14.26 1.79
N ILE A 106 -24.38 14.35 2.25
CA ILE A 106 -23.23 14.76 1.42
C ILE A 106 -23.06 13.83 0.23
N CYS A 107 -23.11 12.51 0.44
CA CYS A 107 -22.90 11.54 -0.62
C CYS A 107 -24.08 11.39 -1.59
N SER A 108 -25.27 11.85 -1.25
CA SER A 108 -26.45 11.83 -2.14
C SER A 108 -26.59 13.05 -3.04
N GLN A 109 -25.93 14.16 -2.72
CA GLN A 109 -26.03 15.41 -3.49
C GLN A 109 -25.35 15.32 -4.86
N ASN A 110 -25.72 16.22 -5.80
CA ASN A 110 -25.08 16.32 -7.12
C ASN A 110 -23.58 16.53 -6.99
N LYS A 111 -22.80 15.68 -7.67
CA LYS A 111 -21.39 15.47 -7.35
C LYS A 111 -20.49 16.14 -8.39
N LYS A 112 -19.69 17.07 -7.91
CA LYS A 112 -18.44 17.46 -8.56
C LYS A 112 -17.34 16.63 -7.90
N PHE A 113 -16.46 16.05 -8.67
CA PHE A 113 -15.36 15.26 -8.12
C PHE A 113 -14.06 16.05 -8.18
N ALA A 114 -13.28 15.98 -7.10
CA ALA A 114 -11.95 16.53 -7.02
C ALA A 114 -10.93 15.41 -6.82
N ILE A 115 -10.02 15.23 -7.76
CA ILE A 115 -8.85 14.36 -7.54
C ILE A 115 -7.78 15.21 -6.87
N LEU A 116 -7.39 14.84 -5.65
CA LEU A 116 -6.47 15.58 -4.81
C LEU A 116 -5.09 14.96 -4.85
N ARG A 117 -4.09 15.75 -5.22
CA ARG A 117 -2.66 15.42 -5.21
C ARG A 117 -1.94 16.25 -4.16
N ARG A 118 -0.81 15.74 -3.69
CA ARG A 118 0.10 16.50 -2.82
C ARG A 118 1.53 16.32 -3.32
N THR A 119 1.86 16.94 -4.42
CA THR A 119 3.15 16.77 -5.10
C THR A 119 4.30 17.55 -4.46
N ASN A 120 3.98 18.57 -3.65
CA ASN A 120 4.95 19.44 -3.00
C ASN A 120 5.59 18.84 -1.73
N CYS A 121 5.29 17.60 -1.38
CA CYS A 121 5.82 16.97 -0.18
C CYS A 121 6.26 15.52 -0.42
N GLN A 122 7.27 15.34 -1.22
CA GLN A 122 7.78 14.00 -1.55
C GLN A 122 8.34 13.25 -0.32
N ALA A 123 8.99 13.95 0.60
CA ALA A 123 9.55 13.40 1.84
C ALA A 123 8.54 13.21 2.98
N CYS A 124 7.28 13.54 2.77
CA CYS A 124 6.29 13.40 3.82
C CYS A 124 5.95 11.93 4.10
N GLY A 125 5.96 11.56 5.38
CA GLY A 125 5.54 10.23 5.84
C GLY A 125 4.02 10.02 5.76
N LEU A 126 3.58 8.77 5.94
CA LEU A 126 2.20 8.32 5.88
C LEU A 126 1.22 9.25 6.65
N PHE A 127 1.54 9.55 7.90
CA PHE A 127 0.64 10.37 8.73
C PHE A 127 0.73 11.86 8.45
N SER A 128 1.78 12.36 7.83
CA SER A 128 1.76 13.72 7.27
C SER A 128 0.76 13.84 6.12
N TYR A 129 0.69 12.83 5.23
CA TYR A 129 -0.38 12.75 4.23
C TYR A 129 -1.74 12.64 4.89
N TYR A 130 -1.89 11.75 5.88
CA TYR A 130 -3.15 11.52 6.58
C TYR A 130 -3.74 12.80 7.20
N ILE A 131 -2.93 13.54 7.96
CA ILE A 131 -3.37 14.79 8.64
C ILE A 131 -3.76 15.87 7.63
N VAL A 132 -2.96 16.07 6.60
CA VAL A 132 -3.25 17.05 5.55
C VAL A 132 -4.50 16.64 4.77
N HIS A 133 -4.64 15.38 4.44
CA HIS A 133 -5.80 14.89 3.69
C HIS A 133 -7.12 15.04 4.49
N ILE A 134 -7.12 14.92 5.81
CA ILE A 134 -8.31 15.26 6.63
C ILE A 134 -8.72 16.71 6.38
N GLY A 135 -7.78 17.64 6.44
CA GLY A 135 -8.03 19.05 6.17
C GLY A 135 -8.55 19.31 4.75
N CYS A 136 -7.93 18.65 3.76
CA CYS A 136 -8.38 18.74 2.38
C CYS A 136 -9.81 18.20 2.22
N ILE A 137 -10.12 17.04 2.80
CA ILE A 137 -11.47 16.47 2.74
C ILE A 137 -12.49 17.49 3.25
N ILE A 138 -12.27 18.09 4.43
CA ILE A 138 -13.17 19.08 5.00
C ILE A 138 -13.38 20.26 4.04
N ASN A 139 -12.28 20.87 3.56
CA ASN A 139 -12.33 22.01 2.67
C ASN A 139 -13.09 21.73 1.37
N PHE A 140 -12.84 20.58 0.74
CA PHE A 140 -13.48 20.24 -0.53
C PHE A 140 -14.97 19.86 -0.36
N LEU A 141 -15.32 19.16 0.71
CA LEU A 141 -16.72 18.85 1.03
C LEU A 141 -17.54 20.13 1.28
N GLN A 142 -16.99 21.12 2.00
CA GLN A 142 -17.65 22.42 2.22
C GLN A 142 -17.94 23.17 0.92
N GLN A 143 -17.13 22.95 -0.12
CA GLN A 143 -17.28 23.57 -1.42
C GLN A 143 -18.06 22.70 -2.43
N GLY A 144 -18.71 21.62 -1.96
CA GLY A 144 -19.57 20.77 -2.76
C GLY A 144 -18.85 19.77 -3.67
N TYR A 145 -17.58 19.50 -3.39
CA TYR A 145 -16.83 18.46 -4.08
C TYR A 145 -16.82 17.16 -3.27
N ILE A 146 -16.79 16.02 -3.96
CA ILE A 146 -16.38 14.74 -3.37
C ILE A 146 -14.87 14.56 -3.67
N PRO A 147 -14.00 14.69 -2.66
CA PRO A 147 -12.57 14.58 -2.87
C PRO A 147 -12.13 13.11 -2.98
N ILE A 148 -11.21 12.82 -3.88
CA ILE A 148 -10.56 11.52 -4.05
C ILE A 148 -9.06 11.71 -3.92
N LEU A 149 -8.48 11.07 -2.94
CA LEU A 149 -7.06 11.19 -2.62
C LEU A 149 -6.24 10.32 -3.57
N GLU A 150 -5.28 10.92 -4.26
CA GLU A 150 -4.46 10.27 -5.28
C GLU A 150 -2.97 10.44 -4.94
N VAL A 151 -2.25 9.31 -4.82
CA VAL A 151 -0.82 9.26 -4.50
C VAL A 151 -0.03 8.32 -5.43
N SER A 152 -0.63 7.86 -6.55
CA SER A 152 -0.02 6.87 -7.43
C SER A 152 0.81 7.46 -8.58
N SER A 153 0.58 8.73 -8.95
CA SER A 153 1.09 9.32 -10.18
C SER A 153 2.34 10.21 -10.01
N PHE A 154 2.88 10.31 -8.82
CA PHE A 154 4.05 11.14 -8.53
C PHE A 154 4.93 10.50 -7.45
N SER A 155 6.19 10.90 -7.40
CA SER A 155 7.16 10.39 -6.42
C SER A 155 6.77 10.78 -5.00
N ASN A 156 6.62 9.78 -4.13
CA ASN A 156 6.27 9.96 -2.71
C ASN A 156 6.59 8.70 -1.92
N VAL A 157 6.33 8.71 -0.61
CA VAL A 157 6.62 7.59 0.29
C VAL A 157 5.93 6.29 -0.08
N PHE A 158 4.78 6.33 -0.78
CA PHE A 158 4.05 5.12 -1.20
C PHE A 158 4.60 4.52 -2.49
N THR A 159 4.97 5.37 -3.45
CA THR A 159 5.35 4.95 -4.81
C THR A 159 6.86 4.83 -4.99
N GLY A 160 7.65 5.44 -4.11
CA GLY A 160 9.06 5.69 -4.41
C GLY A 160 9.18 6.61 -5.63
N ASN A 161 10.03 6.23 -6.58
CA ASN A 161 10.21 6.96 -7.84
C ASN A 161 9.35 6.40 -8.99
N ASN A 162 8.38 5.53 -8.70
CA ASN A 162 7.59 4.86 -9.72
C ASN A 162 6.17 5.41 -9.78
N ILE A 163 5.57 5.37 -10.97
CA ILE A 163 4.13 5.55 -11.13
C ILE A 163 3.47 4.19 -10.91
N MET A 164 2.46 4.14 -10.05
CA MET A 164 1.71 2.92 -9.74
C MET A 164 0.37 2.90 -10.49
N GLN A 165 -0.01 1.73 -11.01
CA GLN A 165 -1.27 1.55 -11.75
C GLN A 165 -2.51 1.59 -10.84
N LYS A 166 -2.34 1.23 -9.58
CA LYS A 166 -3.37 1.32 -8.55
C LYS A 166 -2.98 2.40 -7.55
N ASN A 167 -3.96 3.11 -7.06
CA ASN A 167 -3.72 4.10 -6.03
C ASN A 167 -3.37 3.42 -4.69
N PRO A 168 -2.11 3.48 -4.21
CA PRO A 168 -1.68 2.79 -3.00
C PRO A 168 -2.35 3.31 -1.73
N TRP A 169 -2.89 4.53 -1.72
CA TRP A 169 -3.72 5.04 -0.63
C TRP A 169 -4.89 4.11 -0.32
N GLU A 170 -5.51 3.57 -1.36
CA GLU A 170 -6.68 2.69 -1.25
C GLU A 170 -6.36 1.28 -0.72
N GLU A 171 -5.11 0.94 -0.52
CA GLU A 171 -4.75 -0.28 0.21
C GLU A 171 -4.95 -0.13 1.72
N PHE A 172 -4.85 1.09 2.23
CA PHE A 172 -4.88 1.40 3.66
C PHE A 172 -6.17 2.08 4.12
N PHE A 173 -6.73 2.95 3.28
CA PHE A 173 -7.85 3.82 3.65
C PHE A 173 -9.01 3.71 2.65
N ASN A 174 -10.22 3.93 3.15
CA ASN A 174 -11.38 4.13 2.30
C ASN A 174 -11.35 5.54 1.71
N GLN A 175 -11.93 5.68 0.53
CA GLN A 175 -12.16 6.98 -0.09
C GLN A 175 -13.54 7.52 0.28
N PRO A 176 -13.75 8.85 0.25
CA PRO A 176 -15.03 9.46 0.53
C PRO A 176 -16.19 8.87 -0.27
N CYS A 177 -17.31 8.67 0.40
CA CYS A 177 -18.57 8.18 -0.19
C CYS A 177 -18.45 6.80 -0.90
N GLY A 178 -17.45 5.99 -0.56
CA GLY A 178 -17.23 4.66 -1.15
C GLY A 178 -16.81 4.70 -2.64
N TYR A 179 -16.39 5.85 -3.15
CA TYR A 179 -15.78 5.94 -4.47
C TYR A 179 -14.36 5.38 -4.45
N THR A 180 -13.83 5.05 -5.64
CA THR A 180 -12.43 4.72 -5.85
C THR A 180 -11.86 5.64 -6.91
N PHE A 181 -10.54 5.82 -6.91
CA PHE A 181 -9.84 6.57 -7.94
C PHE A 181 -10.20 6.06 -9.34
N GLU A 182 -10.18 4.75 -9.53
CA GLU A 182 -10.51 4.10 -10.80
C GLU A 182 -11.93 4.45 -11.32
N LYS A 183 -12.91 4.51 -10.42
CA LYS A 183 -14.28 4.90 -10.79
C LYS A 183 -14.36 6.36 -11.18
N VAL A 184 -13.75 7.24 -10.36
CA VAL A 184 -13.90 8.68 -10.52
C VAL A 184 -13.16 9.22 -11.74
N VAL A 185 -11.98 8.71 -12.05
CA VAL A 185 -11.21 9.16 -13.22
C VAL A 185 -11.95 8.99 -14.55
N ASN A 186 -12.92 8.08 -14.60
CA ASN A 186 -13.78 7.83 -15.78
C ASN A 186 -15.09 8.66 -15.81
N MET A 187 -15.33 9.49 -14.77
CA MET A 187 -16.57 10.26 -14.67
C MET A 187 -16.45 11.60 -15.42
N LYS A 188 -17.62 12.17 -15.73
CA LYS A 188 -17.72 13.58 -16.15
C LYS A 188 -17.62 14.48 -14.91
N ASN A 189 -17.22 15.75 -15.07
CA ASN A 189 -17.11 16.74 -13.99
C ASN A 189 -16.04 16.41 -12.93
N VAL A 190 -14.89 15.92 -13.36
CA VAL A 190 -13.71 15.69 -12.53
C VAL A 190 -12.73 16.83 -12.72
N THR A 191 -12.26 17.40 -11.62
CA THR A 191 -11.19 18.41 -11.60
C THR A 191 -10.02 17.92 -10.76
N ILE A 192 -8.80 18.21 -11.19
CA ILE A 192 -7.58 17.85 -10.48
C ILE A 192 -7.09 19.05 -9.69
N PHE A 193 -6.79 18.85 -8.41
CA PHE A 193 -6.33 19.89 -7.51
C PHE A 193 -5.03 19.47 -6.80
N GLU A 194 -4.18 20.46 -6.52
CA GLU A 194 -3.11 20.31 -5.53
C GLU A 194 -3.66 20.55 -4.13
N CYS A 195 -3.41 19.60 -3.25
CA CYS A 195 -3.82 19.68 -1.86
C CYS A 195 -2.80 20.47 -1.04
N GLN A 196 -3.15 21.71 -0.73
CA GLN A 196 -2.34 22.63 0.09
C GLN A 196 -3.13 23.08 1.33
N CYS A 197 -3.84 22.18 1.96
CA CYS A 197 -4.79 22.57 2.98
C CYS A 197 -4.14 22.97 4.27
N VAL A 198 -4.36 24.18 4.67
CA VAL A 198 -3.80 24.75 5.89
C VAL A 198 -4.90 24.95 6.96
N GLY A 199 -6.04 25.53 6.62
CA GLY A 199 -7.02 26.00 7.62
C GLY A 199 -7.79 24.91 8.38
N HIS A 200 -8.07 23.75 7.77
CA HIS A 200 -8.90 22.68 8.33
C HIS A 200 -8.12 21.47 8.83
N MET A 201 -6.80 21.50 8.77
CA MET A 201 -5.96 20.44 9.31
C MET A 201 -6.10 20.34 10.83
N PRO A 202 -6.02 19.11 11.39
CA PRO A 202 -5.78 18.95 12.81
C PRO A 202 -4.49 19.69 13.21
N ASP A 203 -4.62 20.64 14.12
CA ASP A 203 -3.45 21.36 14.62
C ASP A 203 -2.66 20.47 15.57
N GLU A 204 -1.45 20.09 15.16
CA GLU A 204 -0.55 19.23 15.95
C GLU A 204 -0.09 19.86 17.28
N LYS A 205 -0.33 21.14 17.51
CA LYS A 205 -0.04 21.78 18.79
C LYS A 205 -1.18 21.62 19.80
N THR A 206 -2.42 21.50 19.34
CA THR A 206 -3.58 21.53 20.23
C THR A 206 -4.46 20.30 20.18
N ILE A 207 -4.32 19.43 19.17
CA ILE A 207 -5.17 18.22 18.97
C ILE A 207 -5.15 17.29 20.21
N TYR A 208 -4.08 17.25 20.95
CA TYR A 208 -3.92 16.38 22.11
C TYR A 208 -4.70 16.82 23.35
N SER A 209 -5.09 18.08 23.42
CA SER A 209 -5.83 18.68 24.56
C SER A 209 -7.18 19.26 24.17
N ASN A 210 -7.43 19.52 22.89
CA ASN A 210 -8.68 20.07 22.40
C ASN A 210 -9.68 18.97 22.03
N LYS A 211 -10.55 18.61 22.97
CA LYS A 211 -11.54 17.55 22.76
C LYS A 211 -12.50 17.82 21.59
N ILE A 212 -12.91 19.07 21.37
CA ILE A 212 -13.81 19.41 20.27
C ILE A 212 -13.15 19.14 18.93
N MET A 213 -11.90 19.57 18.79
CA MET A 213 -11.08 19.31 17.61
C MET A 213 -10.90 17.81 17.39
N LEU A 214 -10.53 17.09 18.44
CA LEU A 214 -10.30 15.64 18.38
C LEU A 214 -11.55 14.89 17.95
N ASP A 215 -12.68 15.14 18.60
CA ASP A 215 -13.95 14.46 18.31
C ASP A 215 -14.45 14.77 16.88
N TYR A 216 -14.27 16.01 16.40
CA TYR A 216 -14.64 16.39 15.05
C TYR A 216 -13.78 15.67 13.98
N HIS A 217 -12.46 15.75 14.10
CA HIS A 217 -11.58 15.11 13.13
C HIS A 217 -11.68 13.57 13.17
N HIS A 218 -11.92 13.00 14.34
CA HIS A 218 -12.23 11.58 14.47
C HIS A 218 -13.47 11.21 13.65
N GLN A 219 -14.60 11.95 13.77
CA GLN A 219 -15.82 11.68 13.02
C GLN A 219 -15.63 11.88 11.50
N ILE A 220 -14.89 12.90 11.08
CA ILE A 220 -14.56 13.13 9.67
C ILE A 220 -13.78 11.94 9.10
N GLN A 221 -12.73 11.48 9.80
CA GLN A 221 -11.95 10.35 9.30
C GLN A 221 -12.76 9.05 9.27
N GLU A 222 -13.61 8.78 10.26
CA GLU A 222 -14.45 7.57 10.26
C GLU A 222 -15.39 7.53 9.05
N LYS A 223 -15.93 8.67 8.64
CA LYS A 223 -16.90 8.78 7.53
C LYS A 223 -16.23 8.79 6.15
N TYR A 224 -15.14 9.55 6.01
CA TYR A 224 -14.61 9.89 4.69
C TYR A 224 -13.23 9.30 4.38
N MET A 225 -12.50 8.80 5.40
CA MET A 225 -11.14 8.30 5.21
C MET A 225 -10.80 7.21 6.23
N SER A 226 -11.76 6.38 6.58
CA SER A 226 -11.54 5.33 7.58
C SER A 226 -10.45 4.35 7.16
N VAL A 227 -9.68 3.88 8.12
CA VAL A 227 -8.75 2.76 7.92
C VAL A 227 -9.55 1.53 7.47
N LYS A 228 -9.04 0.80 6.49
CA LYS A 228 -9.74 -0.39 5.98
C LYS A 228 -9.91 -1.47 7.04
N ASN A 229 -11.05 -2.13 7.00
CA ASN A 229 -11.40 -3.20 7.94
C ASN A 229 -10.39 -4.35 7.95
N ILE A 230 -9.73 -4.62 6.82
CA ILE A 230 -8.67 -5.64 6.76
C ILE A 230 -7.48 -5.28 7.66
N ILE A 231 -7.12 -4.01 7.77
CA ILE A 231 -6.06 -3.51 8.65
C ILE A 231 -6.48 -3.65 10.12
N TYR A 232 -7.72 -3.27 10.45
CA TYR A 232 -8.25 -3.46 11.81
C TYR A 232 -8.27 -4.94 12.23
N LYS A 233 -8.72 -5.84 11.34
CA LYS A 233 -8.72 -7.29 11.61
C LYS A 233 -7.29 -7.84 11.81
N GLU A 234 -6.33 -7.33 11.08
CA GLU A 234 -4.92 -7.71 11.24
C GLU A 234 -4.36 -7.16 12.57
N ALA A 235 -4.65 -5.91 12.90
CA ALA A 235 -4.28 -5.32 14.20
C ALA A 235 -4.89 -6.09 15.38
N GLU A 236 -6.15 -6.57 15.28
CA GLU A 236 -6.78 -7.42 16.30
C GLU A 236 -6.04 -8.75 16.48
N LYS A 237 -5.67 -9.41 15.39
CA LYS A 237 -4.89 -10.66 15.48
C LYS A 237 -3.54 -10.42 16.14
N ILE A 238 -2.87 -9.31 15.81
CA ILE A 238 -1.60 -8.91 16.42
C ILE A 238 -1.81 -8.60 17.90
N TRP A 239 -2.85 -7.84 18.25
CA TRP A 239 -3.18 -7.52 19.63
C TRP A 239 -3.31 -8.78 20.49
N LYS A 240 -4.15 -9.73 20.05
CA LYS A 240 -4.33 -11.02 20.74
C LYS A 240 -3.03 -11.80 20.88
N LYS A 241 -2.18 -11.79 19.85
CA LYS A 241 -0.88 -12.45 19.89
C LYS A 241 0.07 -11.82 20.92
N LEU A 242 0.09 -10.48 21.04
CA LEU A 242 1.04 -9.74 21.87
C LEU A 242 0.56 -9.61 23.32
N PHE A 243 -0.72 -9.45 23.56
CA PHE A 243 -1.29 -9.04 24.84
C PHE A 243 -2.37 -10.00 25.36
N GLY A 244 -2.76 -11.03 24.59
CA GLY A 244 -3.89 -11.88 24.94
C GLY A 244 -5.20 -11.08 25.03
N GLU A 245 -5.90 -11.23 26.15
CA GLU A 245 -7.14 -10.50 26.44
C GLU A 245 -6.90 -9.21 27.26
N SER A 246 -5.63 -8.88 27.60
CA SER A 246 -5.35 -7.68 28.37
C SER A 246 -5.70 -6.41 27.62
N LYS A 247 -6.32 -5.47 28.32
CA LYS A 247 -6.60 -4.09 27.86
C LYS A 247 -5.76 -3.07 28.62
N ASN A 248 -4.97 -3.51 29.61
CA ASN A 248 -4.15 -2.66 30.46
C ASN A 248 -2.76 -2.46 29.83
N VAL A 249 -2.71 -1.82 28.69
CA VAL A 249 -1.49 -1.61 27.89
C VAL A 249 -1.16 -0.11 27.84
N LEU A 250 0.10 0.23 28.14
CA LEU A 250 0.66 1.57 27.91
C LEU A 250 1.23 1.63 26.49
N GLY A 251 0.71 2.53 25.66
CA GLY A 251 1.28 2.85 24.35
C GLY A 251 2.42 3.86 24.46
N ILE A 252 3.46 3.69 23.66
CA ILE A 252 4.57 4.63 23.55
C ILE A 252 4.87 4.86 22.09
N LEU A 253 4.85 6.11 21.63
CA LEU A 253 5.25 6.49 20.29
C LEU A 253 6.35 7.52 20.34
N LEU A 254 7.57 7.09 20.10
CA LEU A 254 8.76 7.94 20.09
C LEU A 254 9.43 7.92 18.74
N ARG A 255 9.92 9.07 18.36
CA ARG A 255 10.69 9.27 17.14
C ARG A 255 12.11 9.69 17.50
N GLY A 256 13.08 9.12 16.83
CA GLY A 256 14.50 9.45 16.96
C GLY A 256 15.09 9.87 15.61
N THR A 257 16.09 9.17 15.14
CA THR A 257 16.71 9.22 13.80
C THR A 257 16.79 10.62 13.19
N ASP A 258 16.02 10.86 12.11
CA ASP A 258 15.99 12.10 11.34
C ASP A 258 15.59 13.34 12.16
N TYR A 259 14.70 13.20 13.14
CA TYR A 259 14.33 14.32 14.03
C TYR A 259 15.48 14.75 14.95
N THR A 260 16.32 13.82 15.34
CA THR A 260 17.51 14.12 16.14
C THR A 260 18.64 14.68 15.29
N ALA A 261 18.85 14.14 14.09
CA ALA A 261 19.94 14.51 13.19
C ALA A 261 19.67 15.80 12.41
N LEU A 262 18.47 15.93 11.82
CA LEU A 262 18.13 17.04 10.92
C LEU A 262 17.51 18.24 11.63
N LYS A 263 16.97 18.06 12.84
CA LYS A 263 16.29 19.11 13.61
C LYS A 263 15.32 19.94 12.74
N PRO A 264 14.30 19.30 12.14
CA PRO A 264 13.47 19.99 11.17
C PRO A 264 12.74 21.16 11.81
N PHE A 265 12.75 22.30 11.10
CA PHE A 265 12.12 23.54 11.56
C PHE A 265 10.65 23.35 11.93
N GLU A 266 10.19 24.00 13.00
CA GLU A 266 8.82 23.88 13.57
C GLU A 266 8.43 22.49 14.09
N HIS A 267 9.32 21.52 14.09
CA HIS A 267 9.07 20.22 14.72
C HIS A 267 9.54 20.16 16.16
N ALA A 268 8.80 19.45 16.99
CA ALA A 268 9.17 19.26 18.39
C ALA A 268 10.46 18.46 18.54
N LYS A 269 11.32 18.86 19.44
CA LYS A 269 12.49 18.08 19.84
C LYS A 269 12.04 16.77 20.47
N PRO A 270 12.58 15.60 20.06
CA PRO A 270 12.35 14.36 20.78
C PRO A 270 12.89 14.46 22.23
N PRO A 271 12.26 13.77 23.19
CA PRO A 271 12.86 13.62 24.51
C PRO A 271 14.15 12.79 24.43
N SER A 272 15.07 12.98 25.37
CA SER A 272 16.16 12.01 25.50
C SER A 272 15.61 10.63 25.88
N VAL A 273 16.36 9.57 25.55
CA VAL A 273 15.96 8.19 25.87
C VAL A 273 15.79 8.01 27.39
N GLU A 274 16.69 8.60 28.20
CA GLU A 274 16.64 8.56 29.66
C GLU A 274 15.37 9.23 30.19
N ARG A 275 15.00 10.39 29.63
CA ARG A 275 13.76 11.10 29.97
C ARG A 275 12.53 10.25 29.66
N ALA A 276 12.48 9.69 28.46
CA ALA A 276 11.35 8.84 28.03
C ALA A 276 11.23 7.58 28.91
N LEU A 277 12.35 6.93 29.25
CA LEU A 277 12.39 5.80 30.18
C LEU A 277 11.92 6.19 31.58
N SER A 278 12.42 7.31 32.13
CA SER A 278 12.03 7.79 33.48
C SER A 278 10.52 8.03 33.55
N ASP A 279 9.95 8.73 32.56
CA ASP A 279 8.53 9.04 32.55
C ASP A 279 7.66 7.78 32.32
N THR A 280 8.15 6.83 31.50
CA THR A 280 7.52 5.51 31.34
C THR A 280 7.49 4.73 32.65
N ILE A 281 8.59 4.70 33.37
CA ILE A 281 8.68 4.03 34.68
C ILE A 281 7.71 4.66 35.68
N LYS A 282 7.68 6.00 35.79
CA LYS A 282 6.73 6.72 36.66
C LYS A 282 5.29 6.36 36.35
N MET A 283 4.93 6.39 35.04
CA MET A 283 3.57 6.08 34.60
C MET A 283 3.21 4.62 34.84
N ASN A 284 4.16 3.70 34.60
CA ASN A 284 3.98 2.29 34.87
C ASN A 284 3.85 1.99 36.37
N ASN A 285 4.66 2.59 37.21
CA ASN A 285 4.59 2.40 38.68
C ASN A 285 3.26 2.92 39.26
N LYS A 286 2.72 4.00 38.69
CA LYS A 286 1.42 4.57 39.12
C LYS A 286 0.23 3.68 38.69
N ASN A 287 0.26 3.06 37.51
CA ASN A 287 -0.91 2.43 36.93
C ASN A 287 -0.79 0.90 36.77
N ASN A 288 0.39 0.35 36.99
CA ASN A 288 0.72 -1.08 36.92
C ASN A 288 0.20 -1.76 35.63
N TYR A 289 0.67 -1.29 34.47
CA TYR A 289 0.27 -1.89 33.19
C TYR A 289 0.75 -3.32 33.05
N ASP A 290 -0.01 -4.17 32.38
CA ASP A 290 0.38 -5.55 32.09
C ASP A 290 1.47 -5.57 31.01
N PHE A 291 1.35 -4.69 30.02
CA PHE A 291 2.27 -4.59 28.89
C PHE A 291 2.56 -3.12 28.53
N ILE A 292 3.69 -2.93 27.86
CA ILE A 292 4.09 -1.67 27.24
C ILE A 292 4.27 -1.94 25.75
N PHE A 293 3.58 -1.18 24.90
CA PHE A 293 3.70 -1.29 23.45
C PHE A 293 4.48 -0.10 22.88
N LEU A 294 5.64 -0.37 22.30
CA LEU A 294 6.53 0.65 21.74
C LEU A 294 6.42 0.72 20.22
N GLY A 295 6.10 1.91 19.71
CA GLY A 295 6.27 2.32 18.32
C GLY A 295 7.48 3.23 18.20
N THR A 296 8.51 2.79 17.52
CA THR A 296 9.70 3.57 17.19
C THR A 296 10.41 2.98 15.98
N GLU A 297 11.05 3.83 15.20
CA GLU A 297 11.98 3.43 14.15
C GLU A 297 13.43 3.40 14.61
N ASP A 298 13.69 3.90 15.82
CA ASP A 298 15.03 4.11 16.37
C ASP A 298 15.51 2.92 17.17
N ASN A 299 16.66 2.35 16.79
CA ASN A 299 17.25 1.20 17.45
C ASN A 299 17.69 1.51 18.87
N ILE A 300 18.26 2.69 19.13
CA ILE A 300 18.77 3.06 20.44
C ILE A 300 17.61 3.17 21.43
N ILE A 301 16.51 3.81 21.01
CA ILE A 301 15.29 3.86 21.83
C ILE A 301 14.81 2.44 22.12
N ARG A 302 14.63 1.61 21.09
CA ARG A 302 14.12 0.24 21.23
C ARG A 302 14.97 -0.60 22.19
N ASP A 303 16.29 -0.61 21.99
CA ASP A 303 17.20 -1.48 22.73
C ASP A 303 17.29 -1.08 24.21
N ASN A 304 17.26 0.22 24.51
CA ASN A 304 17.18 0.71 25.88
C ASN A 304 15.85 0.33 26.55
N PHE A 305 14.73 0.37 25.83
CA PHE A 305 13.43 -0.07 26.34
C PHE A 305 13.37 -1.58 26.56
N ILE A 306 13.94 -2.39 25.63
CA ILE A 306 14.09 -3.84 25.81
C ILE A 306 14.89 -4.15 27.09
N LYS A 307 16.06 -3.52 27.23
CA LYS A 307 16.92 -3.69 28.43
C LYS A 307 16.18 -3.36 29.73
N LYS A 308 15.27 -2.36 29.69
CA LYS A 308 14.59 -1.89 30.92
C LYS A 308 13.34 -2.71 31.25
N PHE A 309 12.54 -3.09 30.26
CA PHE A 309 11.21 -3.68 30.48
C PHE A 309 11.10 -5.17 30.11
N GLY A 310 12.10 -5.75 29.44
CA GLY A 310 12.16 -7.17 29.11
C GLY A 310 10.88 -7.66 28.40
N ASP A 311 10.33 -8.76 28.88
CA ASP A 311 9.14 -9.41 28.32
C ASP A 311 7.85 -8.58 28.39
N LYS A 312 7.81 -7.58 29.26
CA LYS A 312 6.69 -6.64 29.35
C LYS A 312 6.61 -5.72 28.14
N LEU A 313 7.75 -5.47 27.45
CA LEU A 313 7.79 -4.67 26.25
C LEU A 313 7.36 -5.48 25.03
N LYS A 314 6.46 -4.90 24.23
CA LYS A 314 6.05 -5.43 22.93
C LYS A 314 6.24 -4.34 21.86
N TYR A 315 6.55 -4.76 20.64
CA TYR A 315 6.73 -3.86 19.49
C TYR A 315 6.51 -4.64 18.17
N LEU A 316 6.32 -3.92 17.08
CA LEU A 316 6.27 -4.51 15.74
C LEU A 316 7.56 -4.21 14.99
N LEU A 317 7.97 -5.18 14.17
CA LEU A 317 9.06 -5.02 13.22
C LEU A 317 8.50 -5.22 11.81
N PRO A 318 8.93 -4.43 10.84
CA PRO A 318 8.68 -4.73 9.43
C PRO A 318 9.25 -6.11 9.08
N LYS A 319 8.63 -6.82 8.16
CA LYS A 319 9.09 -8.15 7.72
C LYS A 319 10.52 -8.13 7.22
N LYS A 320 10.92 -7.06 6.54
CA LYS A 320 12.32 -6.75 6.25
C LYS A 320 12.76 -5.76 7.31
N GLN A 321 13.60 -6.21 8.24
CA GLN A 321 14.16 -5.36 9.27
C GLN A 321 14.86 -4.16 8.63
N VAL A 322 14.26 -3.00 8.78
CA VAL A 322 14.82 -1.73 8.34
C VAL A 322 15.22 -0.99 9.60
N PHE A 323 16.47 -1.13 9.97
CA PHE A 323 17.06 -0.37 11.06
C PHE A 323 17.91 0.74 10.46
N TYR A 324 17.85 1.90 11.08
CA TYR A 324 18.55 3.09 10.63
C TYR A 324 19.80 3.30 11.44
N ASP A 325 20.93 3.37 10.76
CA ASP A 325 22.15 3.92 11.34
C ASP A 325 22.07 5.45 11.28
N TYR A 326 22.52 6.13 12.33
CA TYR A 326 22.50 7.59 12.50
C TYR A 326 23.33 8.38 11.47
N GLU A 327 24.07 7.69 10.61
CA GLU A 327 24.91 8.30 9.60
C GLU A 327 24.14 8.81 8.36
N ASP A 328 22.87 8.45 8.22
CA ASP A 328 22.04 8.89 7.10
C ASP A 328 21.49 10.30 7.38
N GLN A 329 22.12 11.31 6.79
CA GLN A 329 21.76 12.74 6.97
C GLN A 329 20.46 13.14 6.27
N ASN A 330 19.69 12.19 5.73
CA ASN A 330 18.46 12.43 5.02
C ASN A 330 17.22 12.12 5.88
N TYR A 331 16.09 12.74 5.53
CA TYR A 331 14.81 12.32 6.13
C TYR A 331 14.59 10.82 5.93
N LEU A 332 14.11 10.18 6.99
CA LEU A 332 13.79 8.74 6.99
C LEU A 332 13.01 8.31 5.75
N THR A 333 12.08 9.14 5.31
CA THR A 333 11.23 8.90 4.15
C THR A 333 11.95 8.91 2.80
N TYR A 334 13.16 9.46 2.72
CA TYR A 334 14.02 9.34 1.53
C TYR A 334 14.95 8.13 1.57
N ASN A 335 15.01 7.43 2.68
CA ASN A 335 15.81 6.22 2.74
C ASN A 335 15.23 5.18 1.79
N SER A 336 16.08 4.61 0.92
CA SER A 336 15.67 3.62 -0.11
C SER A 336 14.97 2.38 0.45
N LYS A 337 15.14 2.09 1.74
CA LYS A 337 14.46 0.99 2.42
C LYS A 337 13.02 1.34 2.85
N VAL A 338 12.69 2.62 2.94
CA VAL A 338 11.35 3.13 3.34
C VAL A 338 10.59 3.66 2.15
N TYR A 339 11.26 4.41 1.29
CA TYR A 339 10.67 5.10 0.16
C TYR A 339 10.11 4.09 -0.85
N GLY A 340 8.80 4.10 -1.04
CA GLY A 340 8.09 3.12 -1.86
C GLY A 340 7.91 1.74 -1.22
N ASN A 341 8.22 1.59 0.08
CA ASN A 341 8.08 0.32 0.79
C ASN A 341 6.70 0.20 1.46
N MET A 342 5.76 -0.42 0.77
CA MET A 342 4.40 -0.63 1.25
C MET A 342 4.30 -1.51 2.51
N ASP A 343 5.19 -2.48 2.69
CA ASP A 343 5.26 -3.29 3.92
C ASP A 343 5.66 -2.44 5.13
N PHE A 344 6.59 -1.48 4.95
CA PHE A 344 6.96 -0.53 5.98
C PHE A 344 5.77 0.37 6.35
N MET A 345 5.09 0.94 5.34
CA MET A 345 3.90 1.78 5.55
C MET A 345 2.80 1.01 6.27
N LYS A 346 2.55 -0.23 5.87
CA LYS A 346 1.56 -1.11 6.50
C LYS A 346 1.92 -1.40 7.97
N THR A 347 3.17 -1.72 8.25
CA THR A 347 3.64 -1.99 9.62
C THR A 347 3.49 -0.76 10.50
N TYR A 348 3.81 0.43 9.96
CA TYR A 348 3.63 1.68 10.67
C TYR A 348 2.15 1.98 10.95
N LEU A 349 1.26 1.79 9.95
CA LEU A 349 -0.17 1.94 10.16
C LEU A 349 -0.71 0.96 11.22
N LEU A 350 -0.30 -0.31 11.18
CA LEU A 350 -0.66 -1.31 12.20
C LEU A 350 -0.19 -0.88 13.59
N THR A 351 1.04 -0.35 13.70
CA THR A 351 1.56 0.20 14.96
C THR A 351 0.67 1.32 15.48
N VAL A 352 0.29 2.27 14.64
CA VAL A 352 -0.59 3.38 15.02
C VAL A 352 -1.99 2.89 15.42
N VAL A 353 -2.57 1.93 14.69
CA VAL A 353 -3.87 1.33 15.03
C VAL A 353 -3.80 0.57 16.37
N ILE A 354 -2.71 -0.13 16.66
CA ILE A 354 -2.51 -0.80 17.96
C ILE A 354 -2.36 0.23 19.07
N LEU A 355 -1.55 1.27 18.86
CA LEU A 355 -1.37 2.37 19.82
C LEU A 355 -2.71 3.06 20.14
N SER A 356 -3.58 3.27 19.14
CA SER A 356 -4.89 3.89 19.35
C SER A 356 -5.84 3.07 20.24
N LYS A 357 -5.52 1.80 20.49
CA LYS A 357 -6.28 0.87 21.36
C LYS A 357 -5.69 0.76 22.77
N CYS A 358 -4.50 1.31 23.00
CA CYS A 358 -3.88 1.33 24.33
C CYS A 358 -4.70 2.18 25.30
N LEU A 359 -4.60 1.86 26.58
CA LEU A 359 -5.37 2.55 27.62
C LEU A 359 -4.84 3.97 27.87
N ASP A 360 -3.53 4.11 27.88
CA ASP A 360 -2.81 5.37 28.09
C ASP A 360 -1.65 5.49 27.07
N ILE A 361 -1.12 6.70 26.87
CA ILE A 361 -0.07 6.94 25.88
C ILE A 361 1.01 7.91 26.34
N ILE A 362 2.25 7.64 25.94
CA ILE A 362 3.36 8.59 25.94
C ILE A 362 3.78 8.82 24.49
N SER A 363 3.88 10.06 24.04
CA SER A 363 4.29 10.36 22.67
C SER A 363 5.03 11.70 22.57
N ALA A 364 5.81 11.87 21.51
CA ALA A 364 6.26 13.19 21.08
C ALA A 364 5.24 13.79 20.10
N ARG A 365 5.17 15.11 20.04
CA ARG A 365 4.33 15.86 19.08
C ARG A 365 4.78 15.57 17.65
N THR A 366 4.01 14.78 16.93
CA THR A 366 4.26 14.41 15.52
C THR A 366 2.93 14.12 14.80
N SER A 367 2.91 14.17 13.47
CA SER A 367 1.73 13.77 12.69
C SER A 367 1.30 12.32 12.99
N GLY A 368 2.25 11.42 13.29
CA GLY A 368 1.94 10.05 13.73
C GLY A 368 1.19 10.03 15.06
N ALA A 369 1.63 10.81 16.04
CA ALA A 369 0.94 10.93 17.32
C ALA A 369 -0.46 11.55 17.15
N ALA A 370 -0.60 12.61 16.35
CA ALA A 370 -1.90 13.18 16.03
C ALA A 370 -2.83 12.12 15.40
N GLY A 371 -2.31 11.28 14.49
CA GLY A 371 -3.05 10.16 13.92
C GLY A 371 -3.50 9.14 14.98
N VAL A 372 -2.62 8.78 15.93
CA VAL A 372 -2.98 7.89 17.06
C VAL A 372 -4.13 8.48 17.87
N PHE A 373 -4.08 9.77 18.22
CA PHE A 373 -5.13 10.43 18.98
C PHE A 373 -6.45 10.48 18.22
N ILE A 374 -6.42 10.84 16.93
CA ILE A 374 -7.62 10.87 16.09
C ILE A 374 -8.27 9.49 15.99
N LEU A 375 -7.50 8.42 15.84
CA LEU A 375 -8.03 7.06 15.77
C LEU A 375 -8.56 6.56 17.12
N SER A 376 -8.00 7.01 18.25
CA SER A 376 -8.38 6.57 19.61
C SER A 376 -9.55 7.33 20.22
N LYS A 377 -9.92 8.51 19.72
CA LYS A 377 -10.83 9.47 20.40
C LYS A 377 -10.27 10.05 21.72
N GLY A 378 -8.99 9.85 21.98
CA GLY A 378 -8.32 10.25 23.22
C GLY A 378 -7.97 9.06 24.15
N PHE A 379 -7.24 9.35 25.18
CA PHE A 379 -6.72 8.38 26.15
C PHE A 379 -7.17 8.73 27.56
N ARG A 380 -7.18 7.78 28.48
CA ARG A 380 -7.45 8.00 29.88
C ARG A 380 -6.38 8.94 30.50
N ASN A 381 -5.09 8.64 30.22
CA ASN A 381 -3.98 9.53 30.53
C ASN A 381 -3.06 9.64 29.30
N SER A 382 -2.54 10.82 29.07
CA SER A 382 -1.57 11.06 28.02
C SER A 382 -0.43 11.94 28.48
N LEU A 383 0.78 11.62 28.04
CA LEU A 383 1.95 12.48 28.16
C LEU A 383 2.47 12.76 26.76
N VAL A 384 2.37 14.02 26.35
CA VAL A 384 2.88 14.45 25.04
C VAL A 384 4.05 15.40 25.26
N TYR A 385 5.20 15.08 24.66
CA TYR A 385 6.37 15.93 24.73
C TYR A 385 6.25 17.11 23.77
N TYR A 386 6.19 18.32 24.33
CA TYR A 386 6.23 19.60 23.62
C TYR A 386 7.57 20.31 23.91
N ILE A 387 8.68 19.61 23.71
CA ILE A 387 10.00 20.09 24.13
C ILE A 387 10.54 21.12 23.13
N GLY A 388 9.82 22.22 22.98
CA GLY A 388 10.21 23.28 22.05
C GLY A 388 10.22 22.85 20.59
N ASP A 389 10.51 23.79 19.72
CA ASP A 389 10.74 23.56 18.31
C ASP A 389 12.26 23.66 18.02
N TYR A 390 12.71 23.01 16.93
CA TYR A 390 14.10 23.14 16.48
C TYR A 390 14.35 24.53 15.90
#